data_69637be7c43e5650e7d0404344164497
#
_entry.id   69637be7c43e5650e7d0404344164497
#
_cell.length_a   1.000
_cell.length_b   1.000
_cell.length_c   1.000
_cell.angle_alpha   90.00
_cell.angle_beta   90.00
_cell.angle_gamma   90.00
#
_symmetry.space_group_name_H-M   'P 1'
#
loop_
_entity.id
_entity.type
_entity.pdbx_description
1 polymer ?
#
loop_
_entity_poly.entity_id
_entity_poly.type
_entity_poly.pdbx_seq_one_letter_code
_entity_poly.pdbx_strand_id
1 'polypeptide(L)'
;MFRWPSSDTLTFVFKILAHLRAGFDSFELCYNKAECAGKIIVLFLMSNEEFHDCQINLVGFSLGCHVVMNCLKELNEFKEHNFIINNVLLMGGATVIEDSKINLWKNIFRDNVAGRIINCYSKCDNVLKYLFPMCMRKSPIGLDMLNLNDENNDYSINEDYDFSDIRLGHLDYRDKFKIILKRIKFFNWN
;
A
#
# COMPACT_ATOMS: atom_id res chain seq x y z
N MET A 1 -28.12 -2.94 32.72
CA MET A 1 -27.20 -3.76 33.54
C MET A 1 -27.09 -5.13 32.88
N PHE A 2 -26.11 -5.32 31.99
CA PHE A 2 -25.90 -6.60 31.32
C PHE A 2 -25.18 -7.55 32.29
N ARG A 3 -25.89 -8.60 32.74
CA ARG A 3 -25.31 -9.70 33.47
C ARG A 3 -24.70 -10.69 32.48
N TRP A 4 -23.39 -10.81 32.48
CA TRP A 4 -22.69 -11.89 31.77
C TRP A 4 -22.93 -13.22 32.50
N PRO A 5 -23.20 -14.32 31.76
CA PRO A 5 -23.32 -15.63 32.39
C PRO A 5 -21.97 -16.05 32.98
N SER A 6 -21.95 -16.41 34.24
CA SER A 6 -20.78 -16.69 35.04
C SER A 6 -20.07 -18.04 34.77
N SER A 7 -20.47 -18.80 33.79
CA SER A 7 -19.91 -20.14 33.52
C SER A 7 -18.96 -20.27 32.37
N ASP A 8 -18.68 -19.18 31.59
CA ASP A 8 -18.00 -19.33 30.29
C ASP A 8 -16.93 -18.29 29.98
N THR A 9 -16.30 -17.69 30.98
CA THR A 9 -15.20 -16.72 30.73
C THR A 9 -14.08 -17.35 29.91
N LEU A 10 -13.70 -18.59 30.21
CA LEU A 10 -12.71 -19.34 29.44
C LEU A 10 -13.21 -19.62 28.01
N THR A 11 -14.43 -20.10 27.85
CA THR A 11 -15.06 -20.37 26.54
C THR A 11 -15.18 -19.08 25.71
N PHE A 12 -15.50 -17.96 26.35
CA PHE A 12 -15.54 -16.65 25.72
C PHE A 12 -14.17 -16.19 25.22
N VAL A 13 -13.12 -16.32 26.06
CA VAL A 13 -11.74 -16.02 25.69
C VAL A 13 -11.28 -16.89 24.53
N PHE A 14 -11.55 -18.20 24.58
CA PHE A 14 -11.22 -19.12 23.46
C PHE A 14 -11.95 -18.78 22.17
N LYS A 15 -13.22 -18.36 22.24
CA LYS A 15 -13.97 -17.91 21.06
C LYS A 15 -13.38 -16.64 20.48
N ILE A 16 -13.03 -15.65 21.32
CA ILE A 16 -12.35 -14.44 20.86
C ILE A 16 -11.00 -14.77 20.20
N LEU A 17 -10.19 -15.60 20.84
CA LEU A 17 -8.89 -16.02 20.29
C LEU A 17 -9.05 -16.78 18.95
N ALA A 18 -10.07 -17.65 18.83
CA ALA A 18 -10.37 -18.35 17.58
C ALA A 18 -10.81 -17.39 16.47
N HIS A 19 -11.64 -16.39 16.79
CA HIS A 19 -12.06 -15.36 15.82
C HIS A 19 -10.88 -14.45 15.41
N LEU A 20 -10.02 -14.07 16.36
CA LEU A 20 -8.81 -13.32 16.07
C LEU A 20 -7.87 -14.13 15.15
N ARG A 21 -7.65 -15.41 15.47
CA ARG A 21 -6.82 -16.30 14.66
C ARG A 21 -7.39 -16.47 13.25
N ALA A 22 -8.69 -16.71 13.10
CA ALA A 22 -9.35 -16.77 11.80
C ALA A 22 -9.24 -15.44 11.03
N GLY A 23 -9.26 -14.30 11.72
CA GLY A 23 -9.01 -12.98 11.14
C GLY A 23 -7.56 -12.82 10.64
N PHE A 24 -6.58 -13.31 11.38
CA PHE A 24 -5.17 -13.28 10.99
C PHE A 24 -4.89 -14.19 9.79
N ASP A 25 -5.37 -15.44 9.83
CA ASP A 25 -5.25 -16.37 8.73
C ASP A 25 -5.93 -15.82 7.45
N SER A 26 -7.07 -15.14 7.61
CA SER A 26 -7.76 -14.46 6.51
C SER A 26 -6.98 -13.26 5.96
N PHE A 27 -6.33 -12.48 6.82
CA PHE A 27 -5.51 -11.34 6.39
C PHE A 27 -4.27 -11.81 5.61
N GLU A 28 -3.55 -12.81 6.11
CA GLU A 28 -2.40 -13.39 5.42
C GLU A 28 -2.78 -13.97 4.05
N LEU A 29 -3.92 -14.66 3.98
CA LEU A 29 -4.46 -15.14 2.71
C LEU A 29 -4.76 -13.98 1.74
N CYS A 30 -5.36 -12.88 2.23
CA CYS A 30 -5.62 -11.70 1.41
C CYS A 30 -4.32 -11.01 0.97
N TYR A 31 -3.31 -10.98 1.83
CA TYR A 31 -1.99 -10.43 1.52
C TYR A 31 -1.31 -11.21 0.40
N ASN A 32 -1.32 -12.55 0.48
CA ASN A 32 -0.78 -13.42 -0.57
C ASN A 32 -1.57 -13.32 -1.88
N LYS A 33 -2.90 -13.19 -1.81
CA LYS A 33 -3.73 -12.94 -3.00
C LYS A 33 -3.44 -11.59 -3.64
N ALA A 34 -3.13 -10.56 -2.85
CA ALA A 34 -2.75 -9.26 -3.36
C ALA A 34 -1.41 -9.32 -4.12
N GLU A 35 -0.46 -10.13 -3.66
CA GLU A 35 0.77 -10.41 -4.42
C GLU A 35 0.45 -11.04 -5.79
N CYS A 36 -0.36 -12.09 -5.81
CA CYS A 36 -0.77 -12.72 -7.08
C CYS A 36 -1.53 -11.74 -7.99
N ALA A 37 -2.39 -10.88 -7.42
CA ALA A 37 -3.12 -9.88 -8.18
C ALA A 37 -2.19 -8.89 -8.89
N GLY A 38 -1.10 -8.45 -8.23
CA GLY A 38 -0.08 -7.60 -8.84
C GLY A 38 0.54 -8.23 -10.09
N LYS A 39 0.90 -9.51 -10.02
CA LYS A 39 1.44 -10.27 -11.16
C LYS A 39 0.43 -10.39 -12.30
N ILE A 40 -0.84 -10.68 -11.97
CA ILE A 40 -1.92 -10.79 -12.97
C ILE A 40 -2.13 -9.46 -13.70
N ILE A 41 -2.06 -8.32 -12.99
CA ILE A 41 -2.18 -7.00 -13.60
C ILE A 41 -1.10 -6.77 -14.65
N VAL A 42 0.16 -7.13 -14.38
CA VAL A 42 1.24 -6.99 -15.37
C VAL A 42 0.96 -7.84 -16.62
N LEU A 43 0.61 -9.12 -16.44
CA LEU A 43 0.28 -9.99 -17.56
C LEU A 43 -0.89 -9.46 -18.38
N PHE A 44 -1.92 -8.90 -17.72
CA PHE A 44 -3.06 -8.30 -18.38
C PHE A 44 -2.65 -7.06 -19.19
N LEU A 45 -1.85 -6.16 -18.62
CA LEU A 45 -1.35 -4.97 -19.31
C LEU A 45 -0.48 -5.32 -20.52
N MET A 46 0.36 -6.34 -20.39
CA MET A 46 1.26 -6.78 -21.46
C MET A 46 0.54 -7.53 -22.60
N SER A 47 -0.53 -8.26 -22.26
CA SER A 47 -1.26 -9.07 -23.26
C SER A 47 -2.35 -8.30 -24.00
N ASN A 48 -2.65 -7.07 -23.61
CA ASN A 48 -3.74 -6.30 -24.17
C ASN A 48 -3.21 -5.10 -24.96
N GLU A 49 -3.39 -5.13 -26.29
CA GLU A 49 -2.93 -4.09 -27.21
C GLU A 49 -3.53 -2.69 -26.92
N GLU A 50 -4.67 -2.62 -26.23
CA GLU A 50 -5.29 -1.35 -25.84
C GLU A 50 -4.42 -0.51 -24.90
N PHE A 51 -3.45 -1.14 -24.21
CA PHE A 51 -2.50 -0.43 -23.33
C PHE A 51 -1.19 -0.06 -24.01
N HIS A 52 -0.98 -0.48 -25.26
CA HIS A 52 0.22 -0.08 -25.99
C HIS A 52 0.27 1.44 -26.12
N ASP A 53 1.46 2.01 -25.92
CA ASP A 53 1.74 3.45 -25.94
C ASP A 53 0.95 4.27 -24.91
N CYS A 54 0.27 3.61 -23.95
CA CYS A 54 -0.48 4.28 -22.90
C CYS A 54 0.41 4.70 -21.73
N GLN A 55 0.06 5.84 -21.13
CA GLN A 55 0.56 6.25 -19.83
C GLN A 55 -0.41 5.81 -18.72
N ILE A 56 0.06 4.93 -17.85
CA ILE A 56 -0.75 4.30 -16.81
C ILE A 56 -0.41 4.91 -15.45
N ASN A 57 -1.42 5.30 -14.68
CA ASN A 57 -1.25 5.68 -13.28
C ASN A 57 -1.73 4.54 -12.38
N LEU A 58 -0.87 4.07 -11.49
CA LEU A 58 -1.23 3.06 -10.50
C LEU A 58 -1.63 3.73 -9.18
N VAL A 59 -2.83 3.42 -8.70
CA VAL A 59 -3.35 3.96 -7.45
C VAL A 59 -3.71 2.81 -6.52
N GLY A 60 -3.05 2.75 -5.37
CA GLY A 60 -3.31 1.75 -4.33
C GLY A 60 -3.86 2.39 -3.05
N PHE A 61 -4.81 1.70 -2.40
CA PHE A 61 -5.26 2.00 -1.07
C PHE A 61 -5.14 0.76 -0.18
N SER A 62 -4.61 0.93 1.04
CA SER A 62 -4.48 -0.17 1.99
C SER A 62 -3.74 -1.36 1.38
N LEU A 63 -4.36 -2.53 1.33
CA LEU A 63 -3.84 -3.74 0.69
C LEU A 63 -3.68 -3.59 -0.83
N GLY A 64 -4.41 -2.66 -1.47
CA GLY A 64 -4.18 -2.29 -2.86
C GLY A 64 -2.78 -1.70 -3.12
N CYS A 65 -2.15 -1.11 -2.11
CA CYS A 65 -0.74 -0.71 -2.22
C CYS A 65 0.18 -1.93 -2.35
N HIS A 66 -0.13 -3.04 -1.67
CA HIS A 66 0.61 -4.29 -1.83
C HIS A 66 0.45 -4.87 -3.24
N VAL A 67 -0.75 -4.76 -3.83
CA VAL A 67 -0.97 -5.11 -5.25
C VAL A 67 -0.09 -4.26 -6.17
N VAL A 68 -0.09 -2.93 -5.99
CA VAL A 68 0.71 -2.00 -6.81
C VAL A 68 2.21 -2.30 -6.68
N MET A 69 2.70 -2.50 -5.46
CA MET A 69 4.10 -2.83 -5.22
C MET A 69 4.51 -4.14 -5.92
N ASN A 70 3.67 -5.17 -5.85
CA ASN A 70 3.95 -6.43 -6.54
C ASN A 70 3.79 -6.34 -8.06
N CYS A 71 2.91 -5.46 -8.55
CA CYS A 71 2.84 -5.13 -9.96
C CYS A 71 4.18 -4.54 -10.46
N LEU A 72 4.73 -3.55 -9.76
CA LEU A 72 6.02 -2.95 -10.12
C LEU A 72 7.18 -3.94 -10.01
N LYS A 73 7.16 -4.78 -8.96
CA LYS A 73 8.18 -5.83 -8.78
C LYS A 73 8.15 -6.84 -9.92
N GLU A 74 6.96 -7.29 -10.32
CA GLU A 74 6.81 -8.21 -11.46
C GLU A 74 7.19 -7.54 -12.77
N LEU A 75 6.79 -6.27 -12.98
CA LEU A 75 7.14 -5.52 -14.18
C LEU A 75 8.66 -5.39 -14.35
N ASN A 76 9.39 -5.25 -13.25
CA ASN A 76 10.85 -5.16 -13.26
C ASN A 76 11.56 -6.44 -13.74
N GLU A 77 10.86 -7.58 -13.80
CA GLU A 77 11.40 -8.82 -14.39
C GLU A 77 11.31 -8.82 -15.92
N PHE A 78 10.52 -7.92 -16.51
CA PHE A 78 10.39 -7.75 -17.95
C PHE A 78 11.28 -6.61 -18.44
N LYS A 79 12.14 -6.88 -19.41
CA LYS A 79 13.09 -5.89 -19.94
C LYS A 79 12.41 -4.86 -20.86
N GLU A 80 11.33 -5.25 -21.50
CA GLU A 80 10.62 -4.41 -22.47
C GLU A 80 9.11 -4.55 -22.29
N HIS A 81 8.41 -3.43 -22.30
CA HIS A 81 6.96 -3.37 -22.32
C HIS A 81 6.51 -2.13 -23.11
N ASN A 82 5.33 -2.22 -23.74
CA ASN A 82 4.82 -1.21 -24.65
C ASN A 82 3.90 -0.17 -23.97
N PHE A 83 4.07 0.08 -22.70
CA PHE A 83 3.35 1.09 -21.93
C PHE A 83 4.28 1.76 -20.89
N ILE A 84 3.85 2.88 -20.37
CA ILE A 84 4.63 3.64 -19.36
C ILE A 84 3.83 3.71 -18.07
N ILE A 85 4.42 3.29 -16.96
CA ILE A 85 3.87 3.63 -15.64
C ILE A 85 4.27 5.08 -15.36
N ASN A 86 3.29 5.97 -15.45
CA ASN A 86 3.51 7.39 -15.29
C ASN A 86 3.60 7.76 -13.80
N ASN A 87 2.54 7.58 -13.04
CA ASN A 87 2.56 7.89 -11.61
C ASN A 87 2.11 6.70 -10.75
N VAL A 88 2.64 6.66 -9.53
CA VAL A 88 2.25 5.71 -8.49
C VAL A 88 1.77 6.48 -7.28
N LEU A 89 0.55 6.22 -6.84
CA LEU A 89 -0.05 6.79 -5.64
C LEU A 89 -0.36 5.68 -4.64
N LEU A 90 0.29 5.72 -3.49
CA LEU A 90 0.12 4.78 -2.39
C LEU A 90 -0.59 5.50 -1.23
N MET A 91 -1.75 5.03 -0.81
CA MET A 91 -2.56 5.66 0.25
C MET A 91 -2.79 4.68 1.40
N GLY A 92 -2.32 5.02 2.60
CA GLY A 92 -2.48 4.18 3.78
C GLY A 92 -2.01 2.75 3.53
N GLY A 93 -0.81 2.60 2.99
CA GLY A 93 -0.32 1.34 2.42
C GLY A 93 -0.14 0.24 3.44
N ALA A 94 -0.93 -0.83 3.35
CA ALA A 94 -0.80 -2.07 4.11
C ALA A 94 0.22 -3.01 3.45
N THR A 95 1.44 -2.53 3.30
CA THR A 95 2.57 -3.27 2.74
C THR A 95 3.87 -2.83 3.40
N VAL A 96 4.95 -3.57 3.20
CA VAL A 96 6.23 -3.37 3.88
C VAL A 96 7.35 -3.23 2.86
N ILE A 97 8.25 -2.28 3.09
CA ILE A 97 9.59 -2.26 2.51
C ILE A 97 10.57 -2.63 3.62
N GLU A 98 11.24 -3.75 3.47
CA GLU A 98 12.27 -4.18 4.43
C GLU A 98 13.54 -3.36 4.20
N ASP A 99 14.24 -2.98 5.28
CA ASP A 99 15.48 -2.20 5.21
C ASP A 99 16.53 -2.85 4.29
N SER A 100 16.62 -4.18 4.33
CA SER A 100 17.52 -4.95 3.44
C SER A 100 17.16 -4.86 1.95
N LYS A 101 15.95 -4.40 1.63
CA LYS A 101 15.42 -4.28 0.25
C LYS A 101 15.26 -2.84 -0.22
N ILE A 102 15.68 -1.86 0.55
CA ILE A 102 15.53 -0.44 0.19
C ILE A 102 16.19 -0.15 -1.17
N ASN A 103 17.42 -0.59 -1.39
CA ASN A 103 18.12 -0.37 -2.66
C ASN A 103 17.44 -1.08 -3.85
N LEU A 104 16.87 -2.26 -3.62
CA LEU A 104 16.07 -2.94 -4.63
C LEU A 104 14.85 -2.09 -5.02
N TRP A 105 14.13 -1.55 -4.04
CA TRP A 105 12.96 -0.72 -4.30
C TRP A 105 13.30 0.62 -4.96
N LYS A 106 14.43 1.23 -4.59
CA LYS A 106 14.95 2.41 -5.29
C LYS A 106 15.14 2.14 -6.79
N ASN A 107 15.75 1.00 -7.12
CA ASN A 107 15.96 0.60 -8.53
C ASN A 107 14.62 0.32 -9.23
N ILE A 108 13.75 -0.50 -8.62
CA ILE A 108 12.42 -0.81 -9.19
C ILE A 108 11.65 0.48 -9.52
N PHE A 109 11.62 1.43 -8.61
CA PHE A 109 10.92 2.69 -8.83
C PHE A 109 11.55 3.53 -9.93
N ARG A 110 12.88 3.64 -9.93
CA ARG A 110 13.62 4.41 -10.94
C ARG A 110 13.46 3.83 -12.34
N ASP A 111 13.50 2.50 -12.44
CA ASP A 111 13.53 1.82 -13.72
C ASP A 111 12.13 1.66 -14.34
N ASN A 112 11.06 1.67 -13.52
CA ASN A 112 9.71 1.36 -13.98
C ASN A 112 8.71 2.52 -13.89
N VAL A 113 9.03 3.63 -13.20
CA VAL A 113 8.09 4.75 -13.02
C VAL A 113 8.68 6.02 -13.61
N ALA A 114 8.04 6.53 -14.66
CA ALA A 114 8.51 7.70 -15.37
C ALA A 114 8.20 9.03 -14.67
N GLY A 115 7.15 9.06 -13.86
CA GLY A 115 6.68 10.27 -13.17
C GLY A 115 6.85 10.18 -11.65
N ARG A 116 5.79 10.51 -10.94
CA ARG A 116 5.83 10.68 -9.47
C ARG A 116 5.50 9.38 -8.74
N ILE A 117 6.20 9.14 -7.64
CA ILE A 117 5.88 8.10 -6.67
C ILE A 117 5.48 8.79 -5.37
N ILE A 118 4.23 8.67 -5.00
CA ILE A 118 3.61 9.42 -3.92
C ILE A 118 3.14 8.46 -2.84
N ASN A 119 3.64 8.64 -1.63
CA ASN A 119 3.17 7.95 -0.44
C ASN A 119 2.35 8.89 0.43
N CYS A 120 1.08 8.58 0.63
CA CYS A 120 0.19 9.27 1.54
C CYS A 120 0.02 8.44 2.81
N TYR A 121 0.58 8.90 3.92
CA TYR A 121 0.55 8.17 5.18
C TYR A 121 -0.12 8.98 6.30
N SER A 122 -0.49 8.30 7.38
CA SER A 122 -1.04 8.93 8.59
C SER A 122 -0.67 8.14 9.84
N LYS A 123 0.00 8.79 10.79
CA LYS A 123 0.29 8.22 12.12
C LYS A 123 -0.96 8.01 12.98
N CYS A 124 -2.11 8.55 12.52
CA CYS A 124 -3.42 8.38 13.14
C CYS A 124 -4.20 7.17 12.61
N ASP A 125 -3.63 6.41 11.65
CA ASP A 125 -4.24 5.20 11.13
C ASP A 125 -4.12 4.04 12.13
N ASN A 126 -5.16 3.84 12.94
CA ASN A 126 -5.18 2.83 13.98
C ASN A 126 -5.20 1.39 13.42
N VAL A 127 -5.73 1.17 12.21
CA VAL A 127 -5.73 -0.15 11.58
C VAL A 127 -4.30 -0.55 11.24
N LEU A 128 -3.56 0.33 10.60
CA LEU A 128 -2.16 0.10 10.26
C LEU A 128 -1.26 0.06 11.49
N LYS A 129 -1.57 0.87 12.51
CA LYS A 129 -0.77 0.97 13.73
C LYS A 129 -0.88 -0.25 14.64
N TYR A 130 -2.06 -0.85 14.73
CA TYR A 130 -2.32 -1.93 15.68
C TYR A 130 -2.62 -3.27 15.02
N LEU A 131 -3.52 -3.31 14.03
CA LEU A 131 -3.94 -4.59 13.43
C LEU A 131 -2.89 -5.14 12.45
N PHE A 132 -2.30 -4.31 11.62
CA PHE A 132 -1.31 -4.78 10.64
C PHE A 132 -0.08 -5.42 11.31
N PRO A 133 0.57 -4.83 12.34
CA PRO A 133 1.71 -5.46 13.01
C PRO A 133 1.34 -6.75 13.75
N MET A 134 0.10 -6.86 14.25
CA MET A 134 -0.37 -8.11 14.87
C MET A 134 -0.41 -9.27 13.86
N CYS A 135 -0.74 -8.99 12.58
CA CYS A 135 -0.79 -9.98 11.51
C CYS A 135 0.60 -10.24 10.91
N MET A 136 1.34 -9.18 10.58
CA MET A 136 2.55 -9.24 9.76
C MET A 136 3.84 -9.10 10.54
N ARG A 137 3.78 -8.73 11.82
CA ARG A 137 4.94 -8.48 12.71
C ARG A 137 5.94 -7.44 12.16
N LYS A 138 5.47 -6.52 11.32
CA LYS A 138 6.24 -5.48 10.63
C LYS A 138 5.46 -4.18 10.61
N SER A 139 6.16 -3.05 10.42
CA SER A 139 5.51 -1.75 10.23
C SER A 139 5.15 -1.53 8.76
N PRO A 140 3.93 -1.08 8.46
CA PRO A 140 3.51 -0.81 7.08
C PRO A 140 3.93 0.60 6.64
N ILE A 141 4.10 0.78 5.31
CA ILE A 141 4.48 2.07 4.71
C ILE A 141 3.45 3.18 4.91
N GLY A 142 2.20 2.84 5.16
CA GLY A 142 1.12 3.82 5.36
C GLY A 142 1.13 4.52 6.71
N LEU A 143 2.11 4.25 7.59
CA LEU A 143 2.28 4.92 8.89
C LEU A 143 3.38 5.97 8.91
N ASP A 144 4.33 5.91 7.98
CA ASP A 144 5.50 6.79 7.98
C ASP A 144 6.02 7.02 6.55
N MET A 145 7.04 7.85 6.44
CA MET A 145 7.75 8.12 5.19
C MET A 145 8.38 6.84 4.62
N LEU A 146 8.40 6.71 3.31
CA LEU A 146 9.16 5.64 2.63
C LEU A 146 10.67 5.81 2.78
N ASN A 147 11.11 7.07 2.85
CA ASN A 147 12.51 7.46 3.04
C ASN A 147 13.47 6.77 2.04
N LEU A 148 13.09 6.75 0.76
CA LEU A 148 13.88 6.14 -0.31
C LEU A 148 14.86 7.11 -0.97
N ASN A 149 14.82 8.38 -0.57
CA ASN A 149 15.69 9.41 -1.14
C ASN A 149 17.14 9.24 -0.66
N ASP A 150 18.08 9.46 -1.56
CA ASP A 150 19.50 9.49 -1.23
C ASP A 150 19.87 10.90 -0.79
N GLU A 151 20.50 11.04 0.39
CA GLU A 151 20.95 12.34 0.92
C GLU A 151 21.97 13.05 0.00
N ASN A 152 22.60 12.30 -0.89
CA ASN A 152 23.64 12.79 -1.81
C ASN A 152 23.12 13.01 -3.24
N ASN A 153 21.83 12.88 -3.49
CA ASN A 153 21.26 12.98 -4.84
C ASN A 153 20.16 14.04 -4.86
N ASP A 154 20.27 15.01 -5.75
CA ASP A 154 19.27 16.09 -5.92
C ASP A 154 17.91 15.57 -6.44
N TYR A 155 17.82 14.30 -6.85
CA TYR A 155 16.59 13.69 -7.34
C TYR A 155 15.89 12.90 -6.25
N SER A 156 14.73 13.39 -5.86
CA SER A 156 13.82 12.65 -4.98
C SER A 156 13.19 11.47 -5.73
N ILE A 157 13.34 10.26 -5.18
CA ILE A 157 12.74 9.05 -5.75
C ILE A 157 11.24 8.99 -5.43
N ASN A 158 10.85 9.46 -4.25
CA ASN A 158 9.46 9.48 -3.80
C ASN A 158 9.12 10.78 -3.08
N GLU A 159 7.83 11.08 -3.06
CA GLU A 159 7.24 12.17 -2.31
C GLU A 159 6.39 11.60 -1.17
N ASP A 160 6.66 12.03 0.06
CA ASP A 160 5.93 11.60 1.24
C ASP A 160 5.00 12.72 1.74
N TYR A 161 3.71 12.41 1.89
CA TYR A 161 2.69 13.33 2.40
C TYR A 161 2.09 12.82 3.70
N ASP A 162 2.31 13.54 4.78
CA ASP A 162 1.72 13.27 6.09
C ASP A 162 0.30 13.87 6.18
N PHE A 163 -0.67 13.03 6.48
CA PHE A 163 -2.06 13.40 6.70
C PHE A 163 -2.50 13.25 8.17
N SER A 164 -1.53 13.16 9.10
CA SER A 164 -1.81 13.08 10.53
C SER A 164 -2.41 14.36 11.09
N ASP A 165 -2.16 15.51 10.46
CA ASP A 165 -2.70 16.82 10.81
C ASP A 165 -4.23 16.88 10.71
N ILE A 166 -4.80 16.17 9.73
CA ILE A 166 -6.26 16.03 9.58
C ILE A 166 -6.81 14.75 10.22
N ARG A 167 -6.00 14.07 11.02
CA ARG A 167 -6.33 12.81 11.71
C ARG A 167 -6.94 11.77 10.78
N LEU A 168 -6.30 11.57 9.61
CA LEU A 168 -6.77 10.63 8.62
C LEU A 168 -6.68 9.19 9.17
N GLY A 169 -7.83 8.58 9.43
CA GLY A 169 -7.93 7.17 9.80
C GLY A 169 -8.02 6.27 8.57
N HIS A 170 -7.91 4.95 8.78
CA HIS A 170 -7.82 4.00 7.65
C HIS A 170 -8.99 4.09 6.66
N LEU A 171 -10.20 4.19 7.15
CA LEU A 171 -11.39 4.23 6.29
C LEU A 171 -11.66 5.63 5.69
N ASP A 172 -11.03 6.67 6.21
CA ASP A 172 -11.23 8.05 5.77
C ASP A 172 -10.61 8.33 4.40
N TYR A 173 -9.63 7.56 3.97
CA TYR A 173 -8.94 7.76 2.68
C TYR A 173 -9.91 7.81 1.51
N ARG A 174 -10.91 6.95 1.51
CA ARG A 174 -11.94 6.90 0.47
C ARG A 174 -12.79 8.16 0.44
N ASP A 175 -13.27 8.59 1.59
CA ASP A 175 -14.17 9.73 1.70
C ASP A 175 -13.44 11.06 1.50
N LYS A 176 -12.16 11.10 1.88
CA LYS A 176 -11.29 12.27 1.73
C LYS A 176 -10.43 12.23 0.47
N PHE A 177 -10.68 11.30 -0.45
CA PHE A 177 -9.86 11.09 -1.65
C PHE A 177 -9.65 12.38 -2.46
N LYS A 178 -10.71 13.18 -2.66
CA LYS A 178 -10.62 14.47 -3.36
C LYS A 178 -9.70 15.48 -2.64
N ILE A 179 -9.71 15.48 -1.31
CA ILE A 179 -8.86 16.36 -0.48
C ILE A 179 -7.41 15.92 -0.64
N ILE A 180 -7.16 14.60 -0.61
CA ILE A 180 -5.83 14.01 -0.80
C ILE A 180 -5.29 14.41 -2.17
N LEU A 181 -6.02 14.15 -3.25
CA LEU A 181 -5.59 14.49 -4.61
C LEU A 181 -5.29 15.98 -4.79
N LYS A 182 -6.09 16.85 -4.19
CA LYS A 182 -5.86 18.29 -4.22
C LYS A 182 -4.56 18.67 -3.47
N ARG A 183 -4.35 18.10 -2.27
CA ARG A 183 -3.17 18.42 -1.45
C ARG A 183 -1.86 17.97 -2.10
N ILE A 184 -1.85 16.80 -2.73
CA ILE A 184 -0.68 16.26 -3.45
C ILE A 184 -0.55 16.83 -4.87
N LYS A 185 -1.48 17.67 -5.30
CA LYS A 185 -1.54 18.23 -6.68
C LYS A 185 -1.40 17.14 -7.73
N PHE A 186 -2.15 16.04 -7.57
CA PHE A 186 -2.05 14.88 -8.46
C PHE A 186 -2.50 15.18 -9.89
N PHE A 187 -3.53 16.03 -10.02
CA PHE A 187 -3.98 16.60 -11.29
C PHE A 187 -3.81 18.12 -11.25
N ASN A 188 -3.45 18.72 -12.37
CA ASN A 188 -3.53 20.18 -12.54
C ASN A 188 -5.01 20.55 -12.65
N TRP A 189 -5.65 20.79 -11.52
CA TRP A 189 -7.00 21.37 -11.47
C TRP A 189 -6.85 22.86 -11.72
N ASN A 190 -6.95 23.28 -13.00
CA ASN A 190 -7.19 24.70 -13.37
C ASN A 190 -8.63 25.08 -13.11
#